data_238ce1b5125c0386716a74c44d60074f
#
_entry.id   238ce1b5125c0386716a74c44d60074f
#
_cell.length_a   1.000
_cell.length_b   1.000
_cell.length_c   1.000
_cell.angle_alpha   90.00
_cell.angle_beta   90.00
_cell.angle_gamma   90.00
#
_symmetry.space_group_name_H-M   'P 1'
#
loop_
_entity.id
_entity.type
_entity.pdbx_description
1 polymer ?
#
loop_
_entity_poly.entity_id
_entity_poly.type
_entity_poly.pdbx_seq_one_letter_code
_entity_poly.pdbx_strand_id
1 'polypeptide(L)'
;MERIISAKNPVIPGRGVCDPHIHNFDEKLYLYASHDAIPYTRNFCMHDWQIWSSSNAVEWTLESVVHPEEFFMGPSNNCWAVDAAKRNGRYYFYFSDGNNRIGVAVADNPGGPFKDALGKPMLDGTLTKTTEYDPAVFEDDDGEYYLVFGGPEWCYGEGCGYYIARLNEDMISFAETPRKITLDHCGDDKASLNKFGGKYYLSYGGFYAVSDSVYGPYHFIGHTASTIDHSSFCEWNGQIFQAITVKEQEYYRSSGLCYVHIKENGELITDPLIVEYGVGQYDSNWNRIEAEWYMKGVNVRKKENRCLFGFLVACTEKAVLTYPKLHNLSDKTGFSLDYYCVGGKAVIEVRTGGENGPLLGMIKAEHPTDSYEWYCRRNDFFRFDTKLDDTSDVVLVLRPEKGTELCIDSFHFIREPDSEK
;
A
#
# COMPACT_ATOMS: atom_id res chain seq x y z
N MET A 1 17.66 -11.77 -12.19
CA MET A 1 16.57 -10.98 -11.61
C MET A 1 17.01 -9.53 -11.55
N GLU A 2 16.24 -8.64 -12.11
CA GLU A 2 16.50 -7.20 -12.02
C GLU A 2 16.04 -6.69 -10.66
N ARG A 3 16.83 -5.81 -10.03
CA ARG A 3 16.54 -5.22 -8.72
C ARG A 3 16.63 -3.70 -8.83
N ILE A 4 15.64 -3.02 -8.28
CA ILE A 4 15.54 -1.56 -8.24
C ILE A 4 15.43 -1.11 -6.80
N ILE A 5 16.11 -0.01 -6.49
CA ILE A 5 15.95 0.76 -5.27
C ILE A 5 15.64 2.18 -5.70
N SER A 6 14.47 2.68 -5.33
CA SER A 6 14.09 4.06 -5.60
C SER A 6 14.13 4.88 -4.32
N ALA A 7 14.72 6.07 -4.38
CA ALA A 7 14.80 6.99 -3.25
C ALA A 7 13.47 7.72 -2.97
N LYS A 8 12.47 7.57 -3.83
CA LYS A 8 11.13 8.16 -3.70
C LYS A 8 10.16 7.54 -4.69
N ASN A 9 8.88 7.90 -4.61
CA ASN A 9 7.92 7.57 -5.67
C ASN A 9 8.33 8.20 -7.03
N PRO A 10 8.14 7.46 -8.13
CA PRO A 10 7.60 6.10 -8.21
C PRO A 10 8.58 5.03 -7.69
N VAL A 11 8.08 3.92 -7.17
CA VAL A 11 8.90 2.81 -6.64
C VAL A 11 9.66 2.04 -7.72
N ILE A 12 9.20 2.12 -8.98
CA ILE A 12 9.82 1.51 -10.15
C ILE A 12 9.93 2.59 -11.25
N PRO A 13 10.87 3.53 -11.14
CA PRO A 13 10.91 4.72 -11.98
C PRO A 13 11.32 4.42 -13.43
N GLY A 14 10.71 5.15 -14.38
CA GLY A 14 11.11 5.16 -15.79
C GLY A 14 10.89 3.85 -16.52
N ARG A 15 10.00 3.00 -16.04
CA ARG A 15 9.72 1.67 -16.59
C ARG A 15 8.33 1.50 -17.18
N GLY A 16 7.46 2.49 -17.06
CA GLY A 16 6.08 2.36 -17.52
C GLY A 16 5.24 1.34 -16.75
N VAL A 17 5.67 0.94 -15.54
CA VAL A 17 4.95 -0.01 -14.69
C VAL A 17 3.81 0.72 -14.01
N CYS A 18 2.58 0.49 -14.45
CA CYS A 18 1.39 1.26 -14.09
C CYS A 18 0.20 0.36 -13.70
N ASP A 19 -0.94 0.97 -13.41
CA ASP A 19 -2.16 0.28 -12.99
C ASP A 19 -1.90 -0.72 -11.85
N PRO A 20 -1.25 -0.27 -10.74
CA PRO A 20 -0.70 -1.19 -9.76
C PRO A 20 -1.78 -1.89 -8.96
N HIS A 21 -1.64 -3.21 -8.78
CA HIS A 21 -2.36 -3.96 -7.78
C HIS A 21 -1.38 -4.66 -6.84
N ILE A 22 -1.54 -4.39 -5.53
CA ILE A 22 -0.59 -4.83 -4.51
C ILE A 22 -1.19 -5.88 -3.59
N HIS A 23 -0.42 -6.94 -3.31
CA HIS A 23 -0.80 -8.02 -2.40
C HIS A 23 0.31 -8.39 -1.45
N ASN A 24 -0.08 -8.89 -0.29
CA ASN A 24 0.79 -9.61 0.62
C ASN A 24 0.64 -11.11 0.36
N PHE A 25 1.62 -11.73 -0.27
CA PHE A 25 1.70 -13.18 -0.41
C PHE A 25 2.98 -13.70 0.25
N ASP A 26 2.82 -14.68 1.14
CA ASP A 26 3.94 -15.35 1.81
C ASP A 26 4.93 -14.36 2.48
N GLU A 27 4.37 -13.38 3.20
CA GLU A 27 5.10 -12.33 3.94
C GLU A 27 5.89 -11.35 3.08
N LYS A 28 5.65 -11.32 1.76
CA LYS A 28 6.20 -10.34 0.82
C LYS A 28 5.10 -9.54 0.14
N LEU A 29 5.41 -8.30 -0.19
CA LEU A 29 4.61 -7.52 -1.12
C LEU A 29 4.87 -7.99 -2.55
N TYR A 30 3.79 -8.16 -3.31
CA TYR A 30 3.80 -8.38 -4.74
C TYR A 30 3.00 -7.29 -5.42
N LEU A 31 3.61 -6.68 -6.43
CA LEU A 31 2.99 -5.68 -7.29
C LEU A 31 2.75 -6.30 -8.66
N TYR A 32 1.50 -6.40 -9.05
CA TYR A 32 1.04 -6.80 -10.38
C TYR A 32 0.66 -5.55 -11.14
N ALA A 33 1.18 -5.38 -12.34
CA ALA A 33 1.03 -4.12 -13.05
C ALA A 33 0.98 -4.29 -14.56
N SER A 34 0.26 -3.39 -15.21
CA SER A 34 0.39 -3.14 -16.65
C SER A 34 1.75 -2.53 -16.96
N HIS A 35 2.12 -2.54 -18.24
CA HIS A 35 3.39 -1.98 -18.70
C HIS A 35 3.17 -1.08 -19.90
N ASP A 36 3.16 0.23 -19.70
CA ASP A 36 3.14 1.23 -20.76
C ASP A 36 4.41 1.14 -21.60
N ALA A 37 4.29 0.77 -22.86
CA ALA A 37 5.40 0.30 -23.67
C ALA A 37 6.48 1.35 -23.95
N ILE A 38 6.07 2.59 -24.27
CA ILE A 38 7.00 3.68 -24.59
C ILE A 38 6.41 5.07 -24.25
N PRO A 39 7.26 6.05 -23.87
CA PRO A 39 6.81 7.38 -23.47
C PRO A 39 6.15 8.24 -24.56
N TYR A 40 6.30 7.87 -25.82
CA TYR A 40 5.90 8.72 -26.96
C TYR A 40 4.64 8.23 -27.68
N THR A 41 3.91 7.30 -27.09
CA THR A 41 2.61 6.86 -27.63
C THR A 41 1.56 7.95 -27.48
N ARG A 42 0.51 7.84 -28.29
CA ARG A 42 -0.70 8.67 -28.18
C ARG A 42 -1.90 7.86 -27.72
N ASN A 43 -1.67 6.64 -27.26
CA ASN A 43 -2.67 5.70 -26.77
C ASN A 43 -2.03 4.85 -25.69
N PHE A 44 -2.85 4.23 -24.83
CA PHE A 44 -2.43 3.16 -23.93
C PHE A 44 -2.03 1.94 -24.75
N CYS A 45 -0.73 1.70 -24.84
CA CYS A 45 -0.14 0.62 -25.60
C CYS A 45 0.72 -0.22 -24.66
N MET A 46 0.23 -1.41 -24.33
CA MET A 46 0.81 -2.30 -23.34
C MET A 46 0.97 -3.69 -23.94
N HIS A 47 2.21 -4.19 -24.00
CA HIS A 47 2.54 -5.46 -24.67
C HIS A 47 2.67 -6.63 -23.70
N ASP A 48 2.79 -6.35 -22.42
CA ASP A 48 3.01 -7.33 -21.36
C ASP A 48 2.57 -6.78 -20.01
N TRP A 49 2.64 -7.62 -19.01
CA TRP A 49 2.49 -7.26 -17.59
C TRP A 49 3.75 -7.57 -16.83
N GLN A 50 4.01 -6.83 -15.77
CA GLN A 50 5.16 -7.05 -14.92
C GLN A 50 4.74 -7.40 -13.49
N ILE A 51 5.45 -8.35 -12.88
CA ILE A 51 5.26 -8.76 -11.51
C ILE A 51 6.53 -8.47 -10.73
N TRP A 52 6.40 -7.63 -9.72
CA TRP A 52 7.50 -7.22 -8.86
C TRP A 52 7.24 -7.64 -7.42
N SER A 53 8.30 -7.92 -6.65
CA SER A 53 8.18 -8.25 -5.23
C SER A 53 9.14 -7.45 -4.36
N SER A 54 8.75 -7.26 -3.09
CA SER A 54 9.57 -6.59 -2.09
C SER A 54 9.35 -7.19 -0.69
N SER A 55 10.42 -7.34 0.09
CA SER A 55 10.36 -7.74 1.50
C SER A 55 10.45 -6.55 2.47
N ASN A 56 10.66 -5.33 1.96
CA ASN A 56 10.83 -4.12 2.78
C ASN A 56 10.18 -2.86 2.17
N ALA A 57 9.35 -3.03 1.13
CA ALA A 57 8.65 -1.95 0.39
C ALA A 57 9.57 -0.92 -0.32
N VAL A 58 10.89 -1.09 -0.22
CA VAL A 58 11.91 -0.17 -0.76
C VAL A 58 12.68 -0.78 -1.90
N GLU A 59 13.12 -2.03 -1.74
CA GLU A 59 13.90 -2.76 -2.72
C GLU A 59 12.98 -3.71 -3.48
N TRP A 60 12.81 -3.46 -4.78
CA TRP A 60 11.92 -4.22 -5.64
C TRP A 60 12.68 -5.12 -6.59
N THR A 61 12.21 -6.34 -6.74
CA THR A 61 12.77 -7.37 -7.63
C THR A 61 11.75 -7.73 -8.69
N LEU A 62 12.14 -7.68 -9.97
CA LEU A 62 11.32 -8.19 -11.06
C LEU A 62 11.29 -9.73 -10.99
N GLU A 63 10.12 -10.27 -10.69
CA GLU A 63 9.88 -11.72 -10.62
C GLU A 63 9.64 -12.30 -12.02
N SER A 64 8.77 -11.65 -12.81
CA SER A 64 8.49 -12.07 -14.19
C SER A 64 7.92 -10.95 -15.05
N VAL A 65 8.06 -11.11 -16.34
CA VAL A 65 7.29 -10.43 -17.39
C VAL A 65 6.34 -11.47 -17.97
N VAL A 66 5.04 -11.16 -17.95
CA VAL A 66 3.98 -12.05 -18.42
C VAL A 66 3.53 -11.58 -19.80
N HIS A 67 3.61 -12.44 -20.79
CA HIS A 67 3.29 -12.11 -22.18
C HIS A 67 1.91 -12.62 -22.60
N PRO A 68 1.13 -11.84 -23.35
CA PRO A 68 -0.23 -12.21 -23.76
C PRO A 68 -0.28 -13.41 -24.72
N GLU A 69 0.84 -13.73 -25.40
CA GLU A 69 0.98 -14.89 -26.28
C GLU A 69 0.87 -16.22 -25.52
N GLU A 70 1.09 -16.22 -24.22
CA GLU A 70 0.94 -17.40 -23.36
C GLU A 70 -0.52 -17.71 -23.04
N PHE A 71 -1.43 -16.82 -23.43
CA PHE A 71 -2.86 -16.86 -23.12
C PHE A 71 -3.71 -16.85 -24.41
N PHE A 72 -5.04 -16.98 -24.25
CA PHE A 72 -5.99 -16.93 -25.36
C PHE A 72 -5.89 -15.66 -26.22
N MET A 73 -5.32 -14.58 -25.68
CA MET A 73 -5.20 -13.30 -26.36
C MET A 73 -4.31 -13.37 -27.61
N GLY A 74 -3.23 -14.16 -27.56
CA GLY A 74 -2.16 -14.07 -28.54
C GLY A 74 -1.45 -12.71 -28.47
N PRO A 75 -0.64 -12.34 -29.48
CA PRO A 75 0.04 -11.04 -29.52
C PRO A 75 -0.96 -9.88 -29.40
N SER A 76 -0.74 -8.98 -28.45
CA SER A 76 -1.67 -7.88 -28.16
C SER A 76 -0.91 -6.63 -27.73
N ASN A 77 -1.57 -5.46 -27.90
CA ASN A 77 -1.15 -4.19 -27.36
C ASN A 77 -2.10 -3.71 -26.23
N ASN A 78 -2.97 -4.58 -25.77
CA ASN A 78 -4.05 -4.27 -24.83
C ASN A 78 -3.91 -5.07 -23.53
N CYS A 79 -2.68 -5.25 -23.06
CA CYS A 79 -2.38 -5.88 -21.76
C CYS A 79 -2.71 -4.92 -20.61
N TRP A 80 -4.02 -4.62 -20.44
CA TRP A 80 -4.49 -3.62 -19.50
C TRP A 80 -4.55 -4.18 -18.08
N ALA A 81 -5.09 -3.43 -17.16
CA ALA A 81 -5.04 -3.66 -15.73
C ALA A 81 -5.27 -5.12 -15.30
N VAL A 82 -4.62 -5.47 -14.21
CA VAL A 82 -4.56 -6.82 -13.66
C VAL A 82 -4.88 -6.85 -12.18
N ASP A 83 -5.13 -8.04 -11.69
CA ASP A 83 -5.13 -8.36 -10.28
C ASP A 83 -4.70 -9.80 -10.04
N ALA A 84 -4.44 -10.17 -8.78
CA ALA A 84 -4.09 -11.52 -8.38
C ALA A 84 -4.81 -11.94 -7.09
N ALA A 85 -4.96 -13.24 -6.92
CA ALA A 85 -5.49 -13.84 -5.70
C ALA A 85 -4.75 -15.13 -5.36
N LYS A 86 -4.77 -15.52 -4.08
CA LYS A 86 -4.27 -16.81 -3.62
C LYS A 86 -5.42 -17.62 -3.05
N ARG A 87 -5.65 -18.84 -3.54
CA ARG A 87 -6.60 -19.79 -2.95
C ARG A 87 -6.08 -21.22 -3.07
N ASN A 88 -6.22 -21.99 -1.99
CA ASN A 88 -5.83 -23.40 -1.95
C ASN A 88 -4.38 -23.67 -2.40
N GLY A 89 -3.44 -22.77 -2.05
CA GLY A 89 -2.01 -22.90 -2.40
C GLY A 89 -1.69 -22.60 -3.85
N ARG A 90 -2.63 -22.08 -4.62
CA ARG A 90 -2.44 -21.62 -6.00
C ARG A 90 -2.65 -20.13 -6.12
N TYR A 91 -2.04 -19.52 -7.15
CA TYR A 91 -2.12 -18.09 -7.44
C TYR A 91 -2.84 -17.91 -8.77
N TYR A 92 -3.80 -17.00 -8.77
CA TYR A 92 -4.63 -16.67 -9.91
C TYR A 92 -4.30 -15.25 -10.36
N PHE A 93 -4.11 -15.08 -11.65
CA PHE A 93 -3.78 -13.82 -12.30
C PHE A 93 -4.93 -13.45 -13.22
N TYR A 94 -5.67 -12.41 -12.88
CA TYR A 94 -6.77 -11.89 -13.68
C TYR A 94 -6.27 -10.71 -14.48
N PHE A 95 -6.57 -10.68 -15.76
CA PHE A 95 -6.05 -9.68 -16.68
C PHE A 95 -7.10 -9.18 -17.65
N SER A 96 -6.98 -7.90 -18.04
CA SER A 96 -7.81 -7.29 -19.08
C SER A 96 -7.18 -7.46 -20.45
N ASP A 97 -8.00 -7.84 -21.41
CA ASP A 97 -7.69 -7.70 -22.84
C ASP A 97 -8.46 -6.49 -23.36
N GLY A 98 -7.82 -5.34 -23.25
CA GLY A 98 -8.49 -4.06 -23.47
C GLY A 98 -9.69 -3.86 -22.54
N ASN A 99 -10.73 -3.22 -23.05
CA ASN A 99 -11.92 -2.86 -22.29
C ASN A 99 -13.11 -3.83 -22.44
N ASN A 100 -12.92 -5.02 -23.00
CA ASN A 100 -14.03 -5.91 -23.34
C ASN A 100 -13.89 -7.34 -22.83
N ARG A 101 -12.73 -7.77 -22.40
CA ARG A 101 -12.53 -9.16 -22.00
C ARG A 101 -11.67 -9.25 -20.76
N ILE A 102 -12.00 -10.19 -19.89
CA ILE A 102 -11.18 -10.57 -18.74
C ILE A 102 -10.77 -12.02 -18.89
N GLY A 103 -9.47 -12.28 -18.77
CA GLY A 103 -8.91 -13.62 -18.68
C GLY A 103 -8.48 -13.98 -17.28
N VAL A 104 -8.22 -15.26 -17.06
CA VAL A 104 -7.64 -15.77 -15.82
C VAL A 104 -6.59 -16.82 -16.13
N ALA A 105 -5.44 -16.67 -15.48
CA ALA A 105 -4.33 -17.61 -15.53
C ALA A 105 -3.98 -18.10 -14.15
N VAL A 106 -3.27 -19.21 -14.03
CA VAL A 106 -3.00 -19.87 -12.75
C VAL A 106 -1.54 -20.32 -12.66
N ALA A 107 -0.96 -20.21 -11.46
CA ALA A 107 0.41 -20.61 -11.15
C ALA A 107 0.51 -21.27 -9.76
N ASP A 108 1.64 -21.92 -9.51
CA ASP A 108 1.98 -22.46 -8.19
C ASP A 108 2.83 -21.48 -7.35
N ASN A 109 3.26 -20.37 -7.95
CA ASN A 109 4.02 -19.31 -7.29
C ASN A 109 3.43 -17.93 -7.62
N PRO A 110 3.53 -16.95 -6.71
CA PRO A 110 2.97 -15.61 -6.92
C PRO A 110 3.63 -14.85 -8.08
N GLY A 111 4.90 -15.13 -8.39
CA GLY A 111 5.60 -14.57 -9.55
C GLY A 111 5.41 -15.38 -10.85
N GLY A 112 4.56 -16.40 -10.86
CA GLY A 112 4.37 -17.30 -12.01
C GLY A 112 5.36 -18.48 -12.06
N PRO A 113 5.57 -19.15 -13.20
CA PRO A 113 4.93 -18.86 -14.51
C PRO A 113 3.42 -19.16 -14.50
N PHE A 114 2.65 -18.27 -15.08
CA PHE A 114 1.20 -18.39 -15.19
C PHE A 114 0.81 -19.15 -16.46
N LYS A 115 -0.23 -19.96 -16.36
CA LYS A 115 -0.82 -20.70 -17.49
C LYS A 115 -2.27 -20.31 -17.64
N ASP A 116 -2.72 -20.11 -18.87
CA ASP A 116 -4.12 -19.87 -19.18
C ASP A 116 -4.99 -20.97 -18.56
N ALA A 117 -5.95 -20.55 -17.72
CA ALA A 117 -6.78 -21.48 -16.99
C ALA A 117 -7.96 -22.03 -17.83
N LEU A 118 -8.41 -21.27 -18.85
CA LEU A 118 -9.61 -21.56 -19.61
C LEU A 118 -9.36 -21.74 -21.12
N GLY A 119 -8.28 -21.19 -21.66
CA GLY A 119 -8.03 -21.10 -23.11
C GLY A 119 -9.02 -20.20 -23.85
N LYS A 120 -9.77 -19.38 -23.10
CA LYS A 120 -10.78 -18.43 -23.57
C LYS A 120 -11.00 -17.37 -22.49
N PRO A 121 -11.62 -16.22 -22.79
CA PRO A 121 -11.97 -15.25 -21.76
C PRO A 121 -12.92 -15.84 -20.71
N MET A 122 -12.77 -15.41 -19.47
CA MET A 122 -13.73 -15.63 -18.39
C MET A 122 -14.96 -14.70 -18.54
N LEU A 123 -14.69 -13.47 -18.98
CA LEU A 123 -15.67 -12.47 -19.38
C LEU A 123 -15.37 -12.04 -20.82
N ASP A 124 -16.36 -12.01 -21.70
CA ASP A 124 -16.22 -11.79 -23.14
C ASP A 124 -17.00 -10.58 -23.69
N GLY A 125 -17.44 -9.69 -22.80
CA GLY A 125 -18.20 -8.49 -23.14
C GLY A 125 -19.70 -8.74 -23.37
N THR A 126 -20.20 -9.95 -23.08
CA THR A 126 -21.61 -10.29 -23.34
C THR A 126 -22.44 -10.38 -22.07
N LEU A 127 -21.82 -10.53 -20.92
CA LEU A 127 -22.52 -10.82 -19.67
C LEU A 127 -23.22 -9.59 -19.09
N THR A 128 -22.63 -8.39 -19.19
CA THR A 128 -23.12 -7.20 -18.49
C THR A 128 -23.68 -6.10 -19.40
N LYS A 129 -23.62 -6.21 -20.70
CA LYS A 129 -23.94 -5.16 -21.71
C LYS A 129 -23.02 -3.94 -21.66
N THR A 130 -21.92 -4.02 -20.95
CA THR A 130 -20.98 -2.94 -20.72
C THR A 130 -19.56 -3.42 -20.91
N THR A 131 -18.61 -2.54 -20.68
CA THR A 131 -17.19 -2.88 -20.67
C THR A 131 -16.88 -3.86 -19.54
N GLU A 132 -16.29 -5.00 -19.88
CA GLU A 132 -15.87 -6.04 -18.94
C GLU A 132 -14.33 -6.04 -18.87
N TYR A 133 -13.77 -5.21 -17.98
CA TYR A 133 -12.36 -4.99 -17.83
C TYR A 133 -12.00 -4.57 -16.40
N ASP A 134 -10.74 -4.33 -16.13
CA ASP A 134 -10.20 -3.89 -14.85
C ASP A 134 -10.61 -4.79 -13.66
N PRO A 135 -10.23 -6.07 -13.71
CA PRO A 135 -10.56 -7.01 -12.66
C PRO A 135 -9.89 -6.65 -11.34
N ALA A 136 -10.61 -6.78 -10.24
CA ALA A 136 -10.09 -6.74 -8.89
C ALA A 136 -10.72 -7.84 -8.05
N VAL A 137 -9.91 -8.62 -7.36
CA VAL A 137 -10.37 -9.73 -6.52
C VAL A 137 -10.33 -9.32 -5.06
N PHE A 138 -11.40 -9.60 -4.37
CA PHE A 138 -11.52 -9.38 -2.93
C PHE A 138 -11.78 -10.71 -2.21
N GLU A 139 -11.00 -11.00 -1.17
CA GLU A 139 -11.21 -12.08 -0.22
C GLU A 139 -11.89 -11.52 1.02
N ASP A 140 -13.07 -12.02 1.36
CA ASP A 140 -13.79 -11.62 2.56
C ASP A 140 -13.38 -12.48 3.78
N ASP A 141 -13.68 -12.03 5.00
CA ASP A 141 -13.34 -12.69 6.26
C ASP A 141 -13.92 -14.10 6.39
N ASP A 142 -14.97 -14.42 5.65
CA ASP A 142 -15.58 -15.76 5.60
C ASP A 142 -14.90 -16.72 4.61
N GLY A 143 -13.85 -16.25 3.91
CA GLY A 143 -13.10 -17.01 2.91
C GLY A 143 -13.79 -17.10 1.54
N GLU A 144 -14.84 -16.33 1.30
CA GLU A 144 -15.45 -16.18 -0.02
C GLU A 144 -14.68 -15.14 -0.84
N TYR A 145 -14.62 -15.36 -2.15
CA TYR A 145 -13.91 -14.49 -3.08
C TYR A 145 -14.88 -13.82 -4.03
N TYR A 146 -14.65 -12.56 -4.30
CA TYR A 146 -15.46 -11.74 -5.19
C TYR A 146 -14.60 -11.14 -6.29
N LEU A 147 -15.10 -11.14 -7.52
CA LEU A 147 -14.51 -10.38 -8.61
C LEU A 147 -15.31 -9.09 -8.81
N VAL A 148 -14.63 -7.96 -8.70
CA VAL A 148 -15.13 -6.63 -9.07
C VAL A 148 -14.54 -6.26 -10.42
N PHE A 149 -15.32 -5.67 -11.31
CA PHE A 149 -14.87 -5.27 -12.64
C PHE A 149 -15.77 -4.20 -13.26
N GLY A 150 -15.34 -3.61 -14.36
CA GLY A 150 -16.09 -2.60 -15.10
C GLY A 150 -15.48 -1.22 -15.01
N GLY A 151 -16.16 -0.24 -15.56
CA GLY A 151 -15.68 1.13 -15.63
C GLY A 151 -16.76 2.18 -15.44
N PRO A 152 -16.37 3.45 -15.37
CA PRO A 152 -17.26 4.54 -15.02
C PRO A 152 -18.32 4.81 -16.09
N GLU A 153 -19.51 5.15 -15.64
CA GLU A 153 -20.64 5.46 -16.56
C GLU A 153 -20.36 6.69 -17.46
N TRP A 154 -19.65 7.66 -16.95
CA TRP A 154 -19.33 8.88 -17.69
C TRP A 154 -18.43 8.64 -18.91
N CYS A 155 -17.59 7.59 -18.88
CA CYS A 155 -16.74 7.23 -20.02
C CYS A 155 -17.49 6.46 -21.11
N TYR A 156 -18.40 5.58 -20.72
CA TYR A 156 -18.97 4.55 -21.61
C TYR A 156 -20.49 4.63 -21.77
N GLY A 157 -21.13 5.56 -21.09
CA GLY A 157 -22.55 5.84 -21.21
C GLY A 157 -23.46 5.05 -20.29
N GLU A 158 -24.76 5.24 -20.47
CA GLU A 158 -25.80 4.60 -19.66
C GLU A 158 -25.70 3.07 -19.69
N GLY A 159 -25.69 2.47 -18.53
CA GLY A 159 -25.55 1.00 -18.35
C GLY A 159 -24.15 0.54 -18.00
N CYS A 160 -23.11 1.36 -18.19
CA CYS A 160 -21.79 1.08 -17.62
C CYS A 160 -21.80 1.24 -16.10
N GLY A 161 -20.76 0.79 -15.45
CA GLY A 161 -20.57 0.85 -14.02
C GLY A 161 -19.76 -0.34 -13.54
N TYR A 162 -19.56 -0.40 -12.23
CA TYR A 162 -18.88 -1.53 -11.62
C TYR A 162 -19.84 -2.66 -11.32
N TYR A 163 -19.35 -3.86 -11.52
CA TYR A 163 -20.07 -5.11 -11.21
C TYR A 163 -19.30 -5.92 -10.20
N ILE A 164 -20.01 -6.71 -9.44
CA ILE A 164 -19.46 -7.65 -8.46
C ILE A 164 -20.14 -9.00 -8.58
N ALA A 165 -19.37 -10.07 -8.50
CA ALA A 165 -19.90 -11.42 -8.38
C ALA A 165 -18.99 -12.28 -7.52
N ARG A 166 -19.59 -13.17 -6.75
CA ARG A 166 -18.87 -14.19 -6.00
C ARG A 166 -18.30 -15.25 -6.95
N LEU A 167 -17.05 -15.61 -6.73
CA LEU A 167 -16.35 -16.66 -7.44
C LEU A 167 -16.69 -18.04 -6.83
N ASN A 168 -16.66 -19.08 -7.66
CA ASN A 168 -16.63 -20.46 -7.18
C ASN A 168 -15.26 -20.80 -6.57
N GLU A 169 -15.15 -21.95 -5.91
CA GLU A 169 -13.90 -22.44 -5.34
C GLU A 169 -12.79 -22.64 -6.38
N ASP A 170 -13.13 -22.84 -7.63
CA ASP A 170 -12.19 -22.98 -8.74
C ASP A 170 -11.49 -21.65 -9.14
N MET A 171 -12.02 -20.52 -8.68
CA MET A 171 -11.52 -19.16 -8.96
C MET A 171 -11.56 -18.76 -10.45
N ILE A 172 -12.17 -19.56 -11.30
CA ILE A 172 -12.22 -19.36 -12.76
C ILE A 172 -13.66 -19.33 -13.30
N SER A 173 -14.63 -19.36 -12.39
CA SER A 173 -16.06 -19.29 -12.72
C SER A 173 -16.84 -18.57 -11.62
N PHE A 174 -18.03 -18.07 -11.96
CA PHE A 174 -18.90 -17.37 -11.03
C PHE A 174 -19.87 -18.31 -10.32
N ALA A 175 -20.04 -18.11 -9.02
CA ALA A 175 -21.08 -18.76 -8.20
C ALA A 175 -22.47 -18.13 -8.37
N GLU A 176 -22.53 -16.95 -8.97
CA GLU A 176 -23.75 -16.16 -9.16
C GLU A 176 -23.65 -15.28 -10.42
N THR A 177 -24.77 -14.71 -10.84
CA THR A 177 -24.77 -13.70 -11.91
C THR A 177 -24.21 -12.39 -11.37
N PRO A 178 -23.28 -11.74 -12.09
CA PRO A 178 -22.74 -10.45 -11.69
C PRO A 178 -23.83 -9.39 -11.49
N ARG A 179 -23.69 -8.62 -10.42
CA ARG A 179 -24.62 -7.56 -10.04
C ARG A 179 -23.94 -6.21 -10.20
N LYS A 180 -24.66 -5.23 -10.74
CA LYS A 180 -24.19 -3.86 -10.78
C LYS A 180 -24.12 -3.31 -9.36
N ILE A 181 -22.98 -2.71 -8.99
CA ILE A 181 -22.80 -2.01 -7.71
C ILE A 181 -23.58 -0.71 -7.72
N THR A 182 -24.38 -0.48 -6.69
CA THR A 182 -25.04 0.80 -6.47
C THR A 182 -24.08 1.74 -5.75
N LEU A 183 -23.74 2.85 -6.43
CA LEU A 183 -22.82 3.89 -5.97
C LEU A 183 -23.47 5.26 -6.18
N ASP A 184 -23.42 6.14 -5.19
CA ASP A 184 -24.05 7.46 -5.21
C ASP A 184 -23.13 8.59 -5.69
N HIS A 185 -22.02 8.25 -6.34
CA HIS A 185 -21.03 9.18 -6.87
C HIS A 185 -20.56 8.73 -8.27
N CYS A 186 -20.10 9.69 -9.08
CA CYS A 186 -19.47 9.35 -10.37
C CYS A 186 -18.22 8.51 -10.13
N GLY A 187 -18.07 7.45 -10.91
CA GLY A 187 -16.91 6.57 -10.86
C GLY A 187 -15.69 7.12 -11.60
N ASP A 188 -14.57 6.45 -11.43
CA ASP A 188 -13.33 6.58 -12.19
C ASP A 188 -12.83 5.16 -12.50
N ASP A 189 -11.69 5.01 -13.18
CA ASP A 189 -11.19 3.69 -13.54
C ASP A 189 -10.89 2.82 -12.32
N LYS A 190 -10.92 1.52 -12.55
CA LYS A 190 -10.65 0.39 -11.67
C LYS A 190 -11.24 0.49 -10.27
N ALA A 191 -12.38 -0.13 -10.09
CA ALA A 191 -12.90 -0.39 -8.76
C ALA A 191 -12.13 -1.53 -8.08
N SER A 192 -11.72 -1.30 -6.83
CA SER A 192 -11.09 -2.29 -5.95
C SER A 192 -11.80 -2.31 -4.61
N LEU A 193 -11.97 -3.50 -4.04
CA LEU A 193 -12.71 -3.70 -2.79
C LEU A 193 -11.77 -4.12 -1.66
N ASN A 194 -11.95 -3.53 -0.49
CA ASN A 194 -11.21 -3.85 0.72
C ASN A 194 -12.15 -3.83 1.93
N LYS A 195 -11.76 -4.43 3.05
CA LYS A 195 -12.54 -4.44 4.27
C LYS A 195 -11.69 -3.99 5.45
N PHE A 196 -12.10 -2.91 6.11
CA PHE A 196 -11.41 -2.37 7.27
C PHE A 196 -12.42 -2.13 8.39
N GLY A 197 -12.12 -2.61 9.60
CA GLY A 197 -12.99 -2.42 10.76
C GLY A 197 -14.43 -2.91 10.57
N GLY A 198 -14.62 -3.97 9.75
CA GLY A 198 -15.92 -4.56 9.45
C GLY A 198 -16.76 -3.81 8.41
N LYS A 199 -16.21 -2.74 7.79
CA LYS A 199 -16.83 -2.00 6.68
C LYS A 199 -16.16 -2.34 5.36
N TYR A 200 -16.92 -2.31 4.28
CA TYR A 200 -16.42 -2.50 2.92
C TYR A 200 -16.10 -1.16 2.29
N TYR A 201 -14.89 -1.03 1.78
CA TYR A 201 -14.36 0.16 1.12
C TYR A 201 -14.19 -0.13 -0.36
N LEU A 202 -14.98 0.51 -1.20
CA LEU A 202 -14.83 0.49 -2.64
C LEU A 202 -13.98 1.70 -3.05
N SER A 203 -12.78 1.47 -3.55
CA SER A 203 -11.95 2.51 -4.17
C SER A 203 -12.11 2.47 -5.68
N TYR A 204 -12.08 3.63 -6.33
CA TYR A 204 -12.19 3.79 -7.77
C TYR A 204 -11.47 5.07 -8.19
N GLY A 205 -10.34 4.93 -8.87
CA GLY A 205 -9.42 6.03 -9.10
C GLY A 205 -8.93 6.64 -7.79
N GLY A 206 -9.08 7.94 -7.64
CA GLY A 206 -8.74 8.69 -6.43
C GLY A 206 -9.85 8.74 -5.38
N PHE A 207 -11.01 8.12 -5.63
CA PHE A 207 -12.19 8.18 -4.78
C PHE A 207 -12.36 6.92 -3.94
N TYR A 208 -13.16 7.01 -2.86
CA TYR A 208 -13.63 5.84 -2.15
C TYR A 208 -15.04 6.04 -1.58
N ALA A 209 -15.75 4.93 -1.48
CA ALA A 209 -17.09 4.83 -0.92
C ALA A 209 -17.14 3.67 0.08
N VAL A 210 -18.07 3.72 1.03
CA VAL A 210 -18.18 2.74 2.12
C VAL A 210 -19.56 2.11 2.15
N SER A 211 -19.62 0.82 2.52
CA SER A 211 -20.84 0.07 2.72
C SER A 211 -20.75 -0.88 3.92
N ASP A 212 -21.91 -1.28 4.46
CA ASP A 212 -22.04 -2.36 5.44
C ASP A 212 -22.17 -3.75 4.78
N SER A 213 -22.28 -3.81 3.46
CA SER A 213 -22.46 -5.04 2.68
C SER A 213 -21.50 -5.08 1.51
N VAL A 214 -20.97 -6.26 1.21
CA VAL A 214 -20.07 -6.49 0.06
C VAL A 214 -20.72 -6.10 -1.27
N TYR A 215 -22.05 -6.21 -1.39
CA TYR A 215 -22.79 -5.82 -2.58
C TYR A 215 -23.27 -4.36 -2.59
N GLY A 216 -22.96 -3.59 -1.55
CA GLY A 216 -23.47 -2.22 -1.41
C GLY A 216 -24.87 -2.12 -0.80
N PRO A 217 -25.56 -0.97 -0.89
CA PRO A 217 -25.12 0.24 -1.62
C PRO A 217 -23.87 0.88 -1.01
N TYR A 218 -23.04 1.48 -1.86
CA TYR A 218 -21.85 2.21 -1.46
C TYR A 218 -22.11 3.71 -1.45
N HIS A 219 -21.70 4.36 -0.37
CA HIS A 219 -21.84 5.79 -0.17
C HIS A 219 -20.47 6.47 -0.23
N PHE A 220 -20.37 7.47 -1.08
CA PHE A 220 -19.14 8.24 -1.25
C PHE A 220 -18.73 8.93 0.05
N ILE A 221 -17.46 8.82 0.40
CA ILE A 221 -16.89 9.43 1.61
C ILE A 221 -15.86 10.50 1.27
N GLY A 222 -14.95 10.24 0.33
CA GLY A 222 -13.86 11.17 0.06
C GLY A 222 -12.85 10.68 -0.95
N HIS A 223 -11.64 11.22 -0.82
CA HIS A 223 -10.52 11.00 -1.71
C HIS A 223 -9.38 10.28 -0.99
N THR A 224 -8.63 9.48 -1.74
CA THR A 224 -7.35 8.91 -1.33
C THR A 224 -6.18 9.66 -1.97
N ALA A 225 -4.95 9.16 -1.79
CA ALA A 225 -3.76 9.74 -2.38
C ALA A 225 -3.68 9.64 -3.91
N SER A 226 -4.38 8.69 -4.52
CA SER A 226 -4.45 8.59 -5.97
C SER A 226 -5.19 9.80 -6.53
N THR A 227 -4.61 10.46 -7.50
CA THR A 227 -5.20 11.68 -8.05
C THR A 227 -6.22 11.39 -9.14
N ILE A 228 -5.97 10.41 -9.97
CA ILE A 228 -6.84 9.91 -11.04
C ILE A 228 -6.16 8.64 -11.53
N ASP A 229 -6.92 7.58 -11.81
CA ASP A 229 -6.42 6.33 -12.33
C ASP A 229 -6.39 5.20 -11.25
N HIS A 230 -5.63 4.17 -11.42
CA HIS A 230 -5.69 2.96 -10.63
C HIS A 230 -5.06 3.11 -9.24
N SER A 231 -5.68 2.48 -8.25
CA SER A 231 -5.10 2.27 -6.92
C SER A 231 -5.58 0.96 -6.32
N SER A 232 -4.80 0.41 -5.39
CA SER A 232 -5.15 -0.79 -4.64
C SER A 232 -4.56 -0.73 -3.22
N PHE A 233 -5.15 -1.48 -2.29
CA PHE A 233 -4.74 -1.49 -0.89
C PHE A 233 -4.29 -2.87 -0.47
N CYS A 234 -3.34 -2.91 0.47
CA CYS A 234 -2.87 -4.15 1.07
C CYS A 234 -2.50 -3.95 2.54
N GLU A 235 -3.00 -4.80 3.42
CA GLU A 235 -2.52 -4.88 4.79
C GLU A 235 -1.27 -5.76 4.86
N TRP A 236 -0.20 -5.20 5.39
CA TRP A 236 1.06 -5.90 5.59
C TRP A 236 1.83 -5.32 6.76
N ASN A 237 2.41 -6.18 7.60
CA ASN A 237 3.30 -5.79 8.70
C ASN A 237 2.69 -4.78 9.70
N GLY A 238 1.36 -4.83 9.92
CA GLY A 238 0.64 -3.89 10.79
C GLY A 238 0.45 -2.50 10.18
N GLN A 239 0.53 -2.40 8.86
CA GLN A 239 0.35 -1.17 8.09
C GLN A 239 -0.61 -1.41 6.93
N ILE A 240 -1.33 -0.37 6.51
CA ILE A 240 -2.11 -0.38 5.27
C ILE A 240 -1.31 0.38 4.23
N PHE A 241 -0.93 -0.32 3.16
CA PHE A 241 -0.26 0.24 2.00
C PHE A 241 -1.28 0.53 0.91
N GLN A 242 -1.09 1.63 0.21
CA GLN A 242 -1.80 1.94 -1.03
C GLN A 242 -0.79 2.03 -2.16
N ALA A 243 -0.94 1.17 -3.17
CA ALA A 243 -0.28 1.36 -4.45
C ALA A 243 -1.09 2.36 -5.28
N ILE A 244 -0.41 3.28 -5.93
CA ILE A 244 -1.01 4.39 -6.68
C ILE A 244 -0.38 4.53 -8.05
N THR A 245 -1.14 5.01 -9.02
CA THR A 245 -0.59 5.44 -10.30
C THR A 245 0.09 6.80 -10.16
N VAL A 246 1.32 6.90 -10.64
CA VAL A 246 2.09 8.15 -10.75
C VAL A 246 2.19 8.50 -12.23
N LYS A 247 1.65 9.65 -12.64
CA LYS A 247 1.71 10.11 -14.03
C LYS A 247 3.05 10.80 -14.31
N GLU A 248 3.91 10.13 -15.08
CA GLU A 248 5.12 10.76 -15.64
C GLU A 248 4.80 11.50 -16.94
N GLN A 249 3.94 10.91 -17.77
CA GLN A 249 3.34 11.48 -18.98
C GLN A 249 1.92 10.92 -19.15
N GLU A 250 1.15 11.44 -20.11
CA GLU A 250 -0.25 11.06 -20.32
C GLU A 250 -0.44 9.55 -20.57
N TYR A 251 0.45 8.94 -21.36
CA TYR A 251 0.40 7.51 -21.74
C TYR A 251 1.66 6.76 -21.31
N TYR A 252 2.37 7.25 -20.29
CA TYR A 252 3.52 6.59 -19.69
C TYR A 252 3.53 6.86 -18.20
N ARG A 253 3.05 5.89 -17.47
CA ARG A 253 2.75 6.00 -16.04
C ARG A 253 3.70 5.11 -15.26
N SER A 254 3.75 5.29 -13.97
CA SER A 254 4.52 4.50 -13.03
C SER A 254 3.70 4.18 -11.79
N SER A 255 4.21 3.30 -10.95
CA SER A 255 3.59 2.91 -9.69
C SER A 255 4.30 3.57 -8.51
N GLY A 256 3.52 4.18 -7.63
CA GLY A 256 3.95 4.68 -6.34
C GLY A 256 3.40 3.84 -5.19
N LEU A 257 3.91 4.08 -3.99
CA LEU A 257 3.45 3.45 -2.77
C LEU A 257 3.35 4.49 -1.66
N CYS A 258 2.24 4.46 -0.91
CA CYS A 258 2.05 5.28 0.27
C CYS A 258 1.33 4.51 1.38
N TYR A 259 1.17 5.14 2.54
CA TYR A 259 0.38 4.59 3.64
C TYR A 259 -1.03 5.16 3.64
N VAL A 260 -1.94 4.36 4.18
CA VAL A 260 -3.29 4.80 4.52
C VAL A 260 -3.51 4.64 6.03
N HIS A 261 -4.05 5.67 6.64
CA HIS A 261 -4.48 5.68 8.03
C HIS A 261 -6.00 5.78 8.09
N ILE A 262 -6.60 5.06 9.03
CA ILE A 262 -8.05 5.06 9.24
C ILE A 262 -8.34 5.86 10.50
N LYS A 263 -9.15 6.90 10.38
CA LYS A 263 -9.67 7.66 11.51
C LYS A 263 -10.69 6.86 12.31
N GLU A 264 -10.98 7.32 13.53
CA GLU A 264 -12.01 6.72 14.39
C GLU A 264 -13.41 6.73 13.74
N ASN A 265 -13.68 7.67 12.85
CA ASN A 265 -14.95 7.75 12.10
C ASN A 265 -14.96 6.90 10.80
N GLY A 266 -13.87 6.21 10.50
CA GLY A 266 -13.72 5.37 9.31
C GLY A 266 -13.21 6.10 8.06
N GLU A 267 -12.91 7.40 8.13
CA GLU A 267 -12.29 8.11 7.02
C GLU A 267 -10.85 7.63 6.77
N LEU A 268 -10.51 7.48 5.48
CA LEU A 268 -9.15 7.19 5.04
C LEU A 268 -8.36 8.49 4.90
N ILE A 269 -7.14 8.49 5.44
CA ILE A 269 -6.20 9.60 5.30
C ILE A 269 -4.90 9.08 4.70
N THR A 270 -4.35 9.86 3.78
CA THR A 270 -3.01 9.69 3.23
C THR A 270 -2.20 10.95 3.46
N ASP A 271 -0.93 10.79 3.80
CA ASP A 271 -0.03 11.92 4.01
C ASP A 271 0.53 12.41 2.66
N PRO A 272 0.33 13.69 2.29
CA PRO A 272 0.83 14.23 1.02
C PRO A 272 2.34 14.07 0.84
N LEU A 273 3.12 14.16 1.92
CA LEU A 273 4.57 13.98 1.86
C LEU A 273 4.93 12.54 1.47
N ILE A 274 4.21 11.55 2.03
CA ILE A 274 4.42 10.14 1.71
C ILE A 274 3.91 9.81 0.30
N VAL A 275 2.88 10.46 -0.19
CA VAL A 275 2.45 10.33 -1.60
C VAL A 275 3.56 10.77 -2.55
N GLU A 276 4.26 11.86 -2.22
CA GLU A 276 5.37 12.36 -3.03
C GLU A 276 6.64 11.50 -2.86
N TYR A 277 7.06 11.24 -1.62
CA TYR A 277 8.34 10.59 -1.33
C TYR A 277 8.27 9.06 -1.25
N GLY A 278 7.08 8.50 -1.07
CA GLY A 278 6.93 7.06 -0.91
C GLY A 278 7.21 6.57 0.50
N VAL A 279 7.29 5.26 0.65
CA VAL A 279 7.45 4.57 1.93
C VAL A 279 8.91 4.19 2.17
N GLY A 280 9.39 4.43 3.38
CA GLY A 280 10.80 4.17 3.74
C GLY A 280 11.78 5.16 3.12
N GLN A 281 13.07 4.90 3.28
CA GLN A 281 14.15 5.75 2.75
C GLN A 281 14.03 7.23 3.13
N TYR A 282 13.57 7.51 4.35
CA TYR A 282 13.39 8.88 4.80
C TYR A 282 14.75 9.57 4.97
N ASP A 283 14.79 10.85 4.58
CA ASP A 283 15.98 11.67 4.76
C ASP A 283 16.11 12.07 6.24
N SER A 284 17.20 11.66 6.87
CA SER A 284 17.50 12.02 8.25
C SER A 284 17.75 13.53 8.46
N ASN A 285 17.83 14.32 7.39
CA ASN A 285 17.85 15.78 7.45
C ASN A 285 16.45 16.39 7.66
N TRP A 286 15.39 15.61 7.53
CA TRP A 286 14.06 16.12 7.84
C TRP A 286 13.95 16.46 9.32
N ASN A 287 13.30 17.58 9.60
CA ASN A 287 13.07 18.04 10.97
C ASN A 287 12.07 17.18 11.74
N ARG A 288 11.35 16.30 11.02
CA ARG A 288 10.32 15.46 11.58
C ARG A 288 10.08 14.24 10.70
N ILE A 289 10.08 13.06 11.30
CA ILE A 289 9.66 11.79 10.73
C ILE A 289 8.53 11.29 11.63
N GLU A 290 7.33 11.11 11.07
CA GLU A 290 6.17 10.70 11.85
C GLU A 290 6.31 9.23 12.27
N ALA A 291 5.86 8.94 13.48
CA ALA A 291 5.98 7.59 14.02
C ALA A 291 5.14 6.57 13.23
N GLU A 292 3.99 6.99 12.70
CA GLU A 292 3.09 6.14 11.90
C GLU A 292 3.63 5.80 10.51
N TRP A 293 4.74 6.37 10.07
CA TRP A 293 5.40 6.03 8.80
C TRP A 293 6.30 4.79 8.90
N TYR A 294 6.06 3.93 9.86
CA TYR A 294 6.79 2.66 9.95
C TYR A 294 6.43 1.73 8.78
N MET A 295 7.37 0.98 8.28
CA MET A 295 7.14 -0.11 7.31
C MET A 295 6.64 -1.38 8.00
N LYS A 296 7.12 -1.63 9.22
CA LYS A 296 6.71 -2.78 10.04
C LYS A 296 6.48 -2.36 11.49
N GLY A 297 5.28 -2.67 11.98
CA GLY A 297 4.89 -2.49 13.38
C GLY A 297 4.50 -3.82 14.01
N VAL A 298 5.04 -4.10 15.20
CA VAL A 298 4.70 -5.29 15.99
C VAL A 298 4.16 -4.83 17.34
N ASN A 299 2.99 -5.32 17.73
CA ASN A 299 2.29 -4.96 18.98
C ASN A 299 2.02 -3.46 19.11
N VAL A 300 1.71 -2.80 18.02
CA VAL A 300 1.37 -1.37 17.97
C VAL A 300 -0.02 -1.17 17.41
N ARG A 301 -0.62 -0.03 17.77
CA ARG A 301 -1.84 0.47 17.15
C ARG A 301 -1.70 1.95 16.85
N LYS A 302 -2.31 2.41 15.78
CA LYS A 302 -2.44 3.84 15.49
C LYS A 302 -3.58 4.43 16.33
N LYS A 303 -3.36 5.61 16.87
CA LYS A 303 -4.33 6.34 17.67
C LYS A 303 -4.45 7.75 17.10
N GLU A 304 -5.64 8.14 16.69
CA GLU A 304 -5.87 9.50 16.19
C GLU A 304 -5.55 10.53 17.27
N ASN A 305 -4.68 11.48 16.96
CA ASN A 305 -4.38 12.61 17.83
C ASN A 305 -5.14 13.83 17.36
N ARG A 306 -6.31 14.04 17.94
CA ARG A 306 -7.22 15.16 17.58
C ARG A 306 -6.59 16.54 17.84
N CYS A 307 -5.66 16.62 18.78
CA CYS A 307 -5.00 17.89 19.14
C CYS A 307 -3.92 18.29 18.11
N LEU A 308 -3.31 17.32 17.41
CA LEU A 308 -2.20 17.55 16.47
C LEU A 308 -2.57 17.23 15.01
N PHE A 309 -3.81 16.80 14.76
CA PHE A 309 -4.31 16.42 13.42
C PHE A 309 -3.50 15.32 12.73
N GLY A 310 -2.94 14.39 13.50
CA GLY A 310 -2.14 13.27 13.03
C GLY A 310 -2.43 11.99 13.80
N PHE A 311 -1.51 11.06 13.75
CA PHE A 311 -1.60 9.80 14.46
C PHE A 311 -0.46 9.65 15.46
N LEU A 312 -0.72 8.95 16.53
CA LEU A 312 0.27 8.43 17.46
C LEU A 312 0.39 6.92 17.24
N VAL A 313 1.58 6.39 17.44
CA VAL A 313 1.80 4.95 17.49
C VAL A 313 1.85 4.51 18.94
N ALA A 314 0.81 3.82 19.38
CA ALA A 314 0.59 3.43 20.77
C ALA A 314 0.90 1.97 21.03
N CYS A 315 1.47 1.67 22.21
CA CYS A 315 1.67 0.33 22.72
C CYS A 315 1.49 0.26 24.23
N THR A 316 1.09 -0.92 24.76
CA THR A 316 0.95 -1.22 26.18
C THR A 316 1.83 -2.39 26.64
N GLU A 317 2.54 -2.99 25.71
CA GLU A 317 3.51 -4.06 25.90
C GLU A 317 4.72 -3.85 24.99
N LYS A 318 5.73 -4.73 25.07
CA LYS A 318 6.88 -4.65 24.19
C LYS A 318 6.45 -4.57 22.72
N ALA A 319 6.91 -3.53 22.04
CA ALA A 319 6.57 -3.28 20.63
C ALA A 319 7.81 -2.90 19.82
N VAL A 320 7.70 -3.01 18.49
CA VAL A 320 8.80 -2.72 17.57
C VAL A 320 8.27 -1.95 16.37
N LEU A 321 8.97 -0.88 16.00
CA LEU A 321 8.75 -0.11 14.79
C LEU A 321 10.00 -0.16 13.92
N THR A 322 9.84 -0.42 12.63
CA THR A 322 10.95 -0.48 11.67
C THR A 322 10.77 0.54 10.56
N TYR A 323 11.80 1.35 10.34
CA TYR A 323 11.89 2.34 9.28
C TYR A 323 13.08 1.96 8.37
N PRO A 324 12.81 1.45 7.14
CA PRO A 324 13.87 0.88 6.32
C PRO A 324 14.67 1.96 5.58
N LYS A 325 15.98 1.72 5.48
CA LYS A 325 16.88 2.43 4.58
C LYS A 325 16.90 3.95 4.74
N LEU A 326 16.78 4.47 5.97
CA LEU A 326 17.01 5.90 6.20
C LEU A 326 18.40 6.28 5.70
N HIS A 327 18.51 7.46 5.09
CA HIS A 327 19.76 7.93 4.49
C HIS A 327 20.24 9.26 5.06
N ASN A 328 21.45 9.69 4.67
CA ASN A 328 22.15 10.85 5.23
C ASN A 328 22.40 10.73 6.75
N LEU A 329 22.65 9.50 7.24
CA LEU A 329 22.88 9.25 8.67
C LEU A 329 24.31 9.50 9.11
N SER A 330 25.30 9.55 8.19
CA SER A 330 26.72 9.55 8.51
C SER A 330 27.23 10.81 9.22
N ASP A 331 26.52 11.92 9.15
CA ASP A 331 26.80 13.19 9.82
C ASP A 331 25.94 13.44 11.07
N LYS A 332 25.08 12.49 11.44
CA LYS A 332 24.22 12.63 12.61
C LYS A 332 24.96 12.29 13.91
N THR A 333 24.69 13.08 14.93
CA THR A 333 25.34 12.99 16.24
C THR A 333 24.38 12.67 17.36
N GLY A 334 23.10 12.54 17.07
CA GLY A 334 22.10 12.22 18.08
C GLY A 334 20.71 11.97 17.49
N PHE A 335 19.80 11.65 18.38
CA PHE A 335 18.41 11.33 18.07
C PHE A 335 17.49 12.00 19.08
N SER A 336 16.37 12.54 18.61
CA SER A 336 15.34 13.18 19.43
C SER A 336 13.99 12.55 19.12
N LEU A 337 13.16 12.38 20.14
CA LEU A 337 11.87 11.71 20.09
C LEU A 337 10.80 12.52 20.80
N ASP A 338 9.68 12.68 20.15
CA ASP A 338 8.45 13.22 20.73
C ASP A 338 7.48 12.09 21.10
N TYR A 339 7.00 12.09 22.34
CA TYR A 339 6.19 10.99 22.86
C TYR A 339 5.26 11.40 24.00
N TYR A 340 4.33 10.51 24.35
CA TYR A 340 3.52 10.53 25.56
C TYR A 340 3.71 9.21 26.31
N CYS A 341 3.78 9.27 27.63
CA CYS A 341 3.92 8.08 28.47
C CYS A 341 2.91 8.17 29.61
N VAL A 342 1.74 7.56 29.44
CA VAL A 342 0.60 7.69 30.34
C VAL A 342 0.50 6.48 31.29
N GLY A 343 0.38 6.75 32.57
CA GLY A 343 0.14 5.74 33.60
C GLY A 343 1.38 5.13 34.24
N GLY A 344 2.58 5.32 33.68
CA GLY A 344 3.81 4.74 34.23
C GLY A 344 5.05 5.16 33.47
N LYS A 345 6.04 4.30 33.42
CA LYS A 345 7.34 4.54 32.78
C LYS A 345 7.55 3.63 31.58
N ALA A 346 8.50 4.01 30.72
CA ALA A 346 8.89 3.22 29.58
C ALA A 346 10.38 3.39 29.24
N VAL A 347 10.92 2.44 28.48
CA VAL A 347 12.23 2.57 27.83
C VAL A 347 12.03 2.45 26.32
N ILE A 348 12.64 3.38 25.59
CA ILE A 348 12.67 3.38 24.12
C ILE A 348 14.11 3.16 23.69
N GLU A 349 14.42 2.03 23.09
CA GLU A 349 15.72 1.73 22.50
C GLU A 349 15.70 2.11 21.03
N VAL A 350 16.73 2.81 20.56
CA VAL A 350 16.95 3.13 19.14
C VAL A 350 18.09 2.27 18.63
N ARG A 351 17.82 1.49 17.59
CA ARG A 351 18.75 0.50 17.04
C ARG A 351 18.90 0.65 15.52
N THR A 352 19.92 0.04 14.96
CA THR A 352 20.11 -0.08 13.51
C THR A 352 20.09 -1.54 13.06
N GLY A 353 19.66 -1.78 11.82
CA GLY A 353 19.72 -3.08 11.17
C GLY A 353 18.67 -4.10 11.63
N GLY A 354 18.01 -3.89 12.77
CA GLY A 354 16.96 -4.78 13.28
C GLY A 354 16.74 -4.68 14.78
N GLU A 355 15.74 -5.39 15.29
CA GLU A 355 15.38 -5.41 16.73
C GLU A 355 16.54 -5.80 17.66
N ASN A 356 17.39 -6.71 17.20
CA ASN A 356 18.57 -7.18 17.95
C ASN A 356 19.87 -6.58 17.41
N GLY A 357 19.80 -5.58 16.54
CA GLY A 357 20.95 -4.92 15.96
C GLY A 357 21.63 -3.97 16.94
N PRO A 358 22.71 -3.27 16.51
CA PRO A 358 23.45 -2.34 17.34
C PRO A 358 22.55 -1.29 18.00
N LEU A 359 22.73 -1.11 19.31
CA LEU A 359 22.04 -0.08 20.08
C LEU A 359 22.75 1.26 19.85
N LEU A 360 22.01 2.26 19.35
CA LEU A 360 22.50 3.63 19.22
C LEU A 360 22.36 4.41 20.53
N GLY A 361 21.32 4.14 21.28
CA GLY A 361 21.04 4.75 22.55
C GLY A 361 19.61 4.46 23.01
N MET A 362 19.24 5.04 24.16
CA MET A 362 17.91 4.85 24.73
C MET A 362 17.37 6.12 25.39
N ILE A 363 16.06 6.26 25.35
CA ILE A 363 15.29 7.24 26.09
C ILE A 363 14.56 6.54 27.23
N LYS A 364 14.71 7.06 28.44
CA LYS A 364 14.00 6.62 29.63
C LYS A 364 12.86 7.57 29.94
N ALA A 365 11.64 7.17 29.59
CA ALA A 365 10.43 7.93 29.88
C ALA A 365 10.06 7.75 31.36
N GLU A 366 10.75 8.49 32.25
CA GLU A 366 10.60 8.37 33.72
C GLU A 366 9.54 9.29 34.32
N HIS A 367 9.05 10.25 33.52
CA HIS A 367 8.06 11.23 33.94
C HIS A 367 6.73 10.98 33.23
N PRO A 368 5.80 10.24 33.88
CA PRO A 368 4.49 9.98 33.28
C PRO A 368 3.76 11.27 32.91
N THR A 369 2.97 11.20 31.86
CA THR A 369 2.00 12.25 31.48
C THR A 369 0.61 11.86 31.93
N ASP A 370 -0.25 12.85 32.19
CA ASP A 370 -1.61 12.60 32.66
C ASP A 370 -2.62 12.48 31.51
N SER A 371 -2.26 12.96 30.33
CA SER A 371 -3.13 13.00 29.15
C SER A 371 -2.34 13.05 27.84
N TYR A 372 -3.08 13.07 26.71
CA TYR A 372 -2.56 13.22 25.36
C TYR A 372 -2.69 14.66 24.82
N GLU A 373 -2.98 15.62 25.69
CA GLU A 373 -3.01 17.01 25.30
C GLU A 373 -1.62 17.47 24.83
N TRP A 374 -1.57 18.34 23.83
CA TRP A 374 -0.33 18.76 23.17
C TRP A 374 0.74 19.26 24.16
N TYR A 375 0.35 19.91 25.25
CA TYR A 375 1.25 20.42 26.31
C TYR A 375 1.80 19.30 27.21
N CYS A 376 1.26 18.10 27.15
CA CYS A 376 1.77 16.93 27.86
C CYS A 376 2.81 16.16 27.05
N ARG A 377 3.01 16.50 25.76
CA ARG A 377 4.02 15.88 24.92
C ARG A 377 5.41 16.08 25.53
N ARG A 378 6.18 15.00 25.56
CA ARG A 378 7.57 15.01 25.98
C ARG A 378 8.47 14.99 24.77
N ASN A 379 9.62 15.67 24.89
CA ASN A 379 10.70 15.59 23.93
C ASN A 379 11.98 15.27 24.68
N ASP A 380 12.55 14.12 24.40
CA ASP A 380 13.83 13.69 24.95
C ASP A 380 14.78 13.33 23.84
N PHE A 381 16.09 13.41 24.13
CA PHE A 381 17.13 13.13 23.17
C PHE A 381 18.33 12.45 23.80
N PHE A 382 19.18 11.85 22.97
CA PHE A 382 20.51 11.37 23.34
C PHE A 382 21.52 11.60 22.21
N ARG A 383 22.81 11.56 22.56
CA ARG A 383 23.92 11.66 21.60
C ARG A 383 24.44 10.26 21.27
N PHE A 384 24.93 10.11 20.05
CA PHE A 384 25.57 8.88 19.60
C PHE A 384 27.02 8.82 20.08
N ASP A 385 27.42 7.64 20.55
CA ASP A 385 28.83 7.36 20.89
C ASP A 385 29.64 6.86 19.69
N THR A 386 28.95 6.49 18.59
CA THR A 386 29.54 5.92 17.38
C THR A 386 29.06 6.63 16.13
N LYS A 387 29.91 6.69 15.11
CA LYS A 387 29.52 7.16 13.78
C LYS A 387 28.61 6.12 13.11
N LEU A 388 27.59 6.60 12.43
CA LEU A 388 26.65 5.76 11.69
C LEU A 388 27.12 5.55 10.26
N ASP A 389 26.72 4.43 9.66
CA ASP A 389 26.72 4.26 8.21
C ASP A 389 25.73 5.24 7.60
N ASP A 390 25.97 5.67 6.38
CA ASP A 390 25.14 6.70 5.73
C ASP A 390 23.70 6.23 5.49
N THR A 391 23.51 4.95 5.29
CA THR A 391 22.19 4.34 5.11
C THR A 391 22.02 3.17 6.06
N SER A 392 20.91 3.15 6.79
CA SER A 392 20.57 2.04 7.70
C SER A 392 19.06 1.91 7.91
N ASP A 393 18.64 0.71 8.26
CA ASP A 393 17.32 0.52 8.87
C ASP A 393 17.38 1.06 10.31
N VAL A 394 16.39 1.88 10.68
CA VAL A 394 16.23 2.38 12.04
C VAL A 394 15.09 1.67 12.71
N VAL A 395 15.32 1.18 13.93
CA VAL A 395 14.36 0.37 14.68
C VAL A 395 14.16 0.98 16.07
N LEU A 396 12.90 1.24 16.41
CA LEU A 396 12.51 1.61 17.77
C LEU A 396 11.98 0.36 18.49
N VAL A 397 12.59 0.01 19.61
CA VAL A 397 12.10 -1.06 20.50
C VAL A 397 11.50 -0.42 21.74
N LEU A 398 10.20 -0.53 21.87
CA LEU A 398 9.39 0.13 22.88
C LEU A 398 9.11 -0.84 24.04
N ARG A 399 9.37 -0.40 25.27
CA ARG A 399 9.20 -1.23 26.47
C ARG A 399 8.44 -0.44 27.56
N PRO A 400 7.11 -0.31 27.45
CA PRO A 400 6.31 0.25 28.55
C PRO A 400 6.29 -0.69 29.74
N GLU A 401 6.25 -0.13 30.95
CA GLU A 401 5.96 -0.87 32.18
C GLU A 401 4.48 -1.31 32.19
N LYS A 402 4.17 -2.30 33.03
CA LYS A 402 2.79 -2.77 33.16
C LYS A 402 1.84 -1.64 33.58
N GLY A 403 0.77 -1.46 32.84
CA GLY A 403 -0.23 -0.41 33.07
C GLY A 403 0.11 0.93 32.42
N THR A 404 1.19 0.99 31.65
CA THR A 404 1.60 2.18 30.90
C THR A 404 1.14 2.08 29.46
N GLU A 405 0.61 3.16 28.92
CA GLU A 405 0.45 3.37 27.47
C GLU A 405 1.54 4.34 27.00
N LEU A 406 2.46 3.83 26.17
CA LEU A 406 3.46 4.62 25.49
C LEU A 406 2.97 4.95 24.10
N CYS A 407 2.97 6.24 23.74
CA CYS A 407 2.60 6.71 22.40
C CYS A 407 3.75 7.51 21.81
N ILE A 408 4.23 7.10 20.65
CA ILE A 408 5.24 7.83 19.88
C ILE A 408 4.53 8.75 18.88
N ASP A 409 4.97 10.00 18.82
CA ASP A 409 4.46 11.02 17.90
C ASP A 409 5.38 11.15 16.67
N SER A 410 6.64 11.49 16.91
CA SER A 410 7.62 11.69 15.84
C SER A 410 9.04 11.62 16.36
N PHE A 411 9.98 11.59 15.44
CA PHE A 411 11.41 11.69 15.76
C PHE A 411 12.18 12.46 14.70
N HIS A 412 13.40 12.86 15.03
CA HIS A 412 14.35 13.42 14.09
C HIS A 412 15.81 13.14 14.55
N PHE A 413 16.74 13.27 13.61
CA PHE A 413 18.17 13.13 13.89
C PHE A 413 18.80 14.49 14.14
N ILE A 414 19.75 14.53 15.08
CA ILE A 414 20.45 15.74 15.46
C ILE A 414 21.78 15.80 14.70
N ARG A 415 22.07 16.96 14.11
CA ARG A 415 23.35 17.32 13.54
C ARG A 415 24.01 18.38 14.44
N GLU A 416 25.33 18.31 14.65
CA GLU A 416 25.99 19.43 15.25
C GLU A 416 25.99 20.62 14.28
N PRO A 417 25.73 21.85 14.77
CA PRO A 417 25.93 23.00 13.94
C PRO A 417 27.41 23.04 13.53
N ASP A 418 27.65 23.28 12.25
CA ASP A 418 29.02 23.52 11.77
C ASP A 418 29.67 24.55 12.69
N SER A 419 30.75 24.16 13.37
CA SER A 419 31.54 25.12 14.11
C SER A 419 32.00 26.17 13.10
N GLU A 420 31.50 27.39 13.24
CA GLU A 420 31.93 28.50 12.39
C GLU A 420 33.46 28.48 12.29
N LYS A 421 33.95 28.21 11.08
CA LYS A 421 35.36 28.32 10.72
C LYS A 421 35.69 29.75 10.41
#